data_702ceeef00ecf99a91d33210b343cd75
#
_entry.id   702ceeef00ecf99a91d33210b343cd75
#
_cell.length_a   1.000
_cell.length_b   1.000
_cell.length_c   1.000
_cell.angle_alpha   90.00
_cell.angle_beta   90.00
_cell.angle_gamma   90.00
#
_symmetry.space_group_name_H-M   'P 1'
#
loop_
_entity.id
_entity.type
_entity.pdbx_description
1 polymer ?
#
loop_
_entity_poly.entity_id
_entity_poly.type
_entity_poly.pdbx_seq_one_letter_code
_entity_poly.pdbx_strand_id
1 'polypeptide(L)'
;MGTANDLARTLGIPDDLGQAADVIVAGHRRRIDVGSVNGHPFFNVASIGLSVDLARSLDGGLKRRWGRLGYAIAAMRALTRARRFSAWITEADQTWRTSTMQIAVGNGRFYGGGTVVAAHAAIDDGHLDLYSLEFHTVWQLAMMLRSFRSGEHGAWSEVHTARGTAFEIRTSRPMKINADGELLAETPAVFEVHPGAVTVLAPLPQDQ
;
A
#
# COMPACT_ATOMS: atom_id res chain seq x y z
N MET A 1 8.56 -10.72 -15.20
CA MET A 1 8.51 -10.59 -13.73
C MET A 1 8.15 -9.15 -13.39
N GLY A 2 7.31 -8.94 -12.37
CA GLY A 2 6.97 -7.60 -11.87
C GLY A 2 8.19 -6.90 -11.23
N THR A 3 8.14 -5.58 -11.12
CA THR A 3 9.27 -4.79 -10.57
C THR A 3 9.23 -4.67 -9.03
N ALA A 4 8.08 -4.83 -8.40
CA ALA A 4 7.89 -4.68 -6.96
C ALA A 4 7.85 -6.05 -6.24
N ASN A 5 7.10 -7.00 -6.80
CA ASN A 5 6.91 -8.36 -6.27
C ASN A 5 6.43 -8.37 -4.79
N ASP A 6 5.65 -7.35 -4.38
CA ASP A 6 5.28 -7.16 -2.98
C ASP A 6 4.46 -8.35 -2.43
N LEU A 7 3.56 -8.94 -3.24
CA LEU A 7 2.81 -10.14 -2.85
C LEU A 7 3.75 -11.34 -2.65
N ALA A 8 4.70 -11.58 -3.58
CA ALA A 8 5.65 -12.66 -3.44
C ALA A 8 6.50 -12.51 -2.18
N ARG A 9 6.92 -11.28 -1.88
CA ARG A 9 7.68 -10.94 -0.68
C ARG A 9 6.85 -11.15 0.60
N THR A 10 5.57 -10.74 0.59
CA THR A 10 4.63 -10.98 1.70
C THR A 10 4.44 -12.47 1.96
N LEU A 11 4.40 -13.28 0.91
CA LEU A 11 4.25 -14.74 0.98
C LEU A 11 5.57 -15.47 1.28
N GLY A 12 6.71 -14.78 1.30
CA GLY A 12 8.03 -15.41 1.47
C GLY A 12 8.50 -16.22 0.26
N ILE A 13 7.96 -15.96 -0.94
CA ILE A 13 8.37 -16.64 -2.17
C ILE A 13 9.75 -16.10 -2.60
N PRO A 14 10.74 -16.97 -2.82
CA PRO A 14 12.07 -16.55 -3.24
C PRO A 14 12.08 -15.82 -4.60
N ASP A 15 13.02 -14.85 -4.76
CA ASP A 15 13.20 -14.14 -6.04
C ASP A 15 13.87 -15.03 -7.11
N ASP A 16 14.58 -16.10 -6.71
CA ASP A 16 15.15 -17.09 -7.62
C ASP A 16 14.07 -17.98 -8.24
N LEU A 17 14.07 -18.11 -9.56
CA LEU A 17 13.04 -18.85 -10.29
C LEU A 17 13.03 -20.36 -9.99
N GLY A 18 14.20 -20.97 -9.74
CA GLY A 18 14.31 -22.38 -9.38
C GLY A 18 13.68 -22.64 -8.02
N GLN A 19 14.07 -21.84 -7.01
CA GLN A 19 13.50 -21.94 -5.67
C GLN A 19 12.00 -21.60 -5.64
N ALA A 20 11.55 -20.65 -6.45
CA ALA A 20 10.12 -20.36 -6.59
C ALA A 20 9.35 -21.54 -7.21
N ALA A 21 9.94 -22.25 -8.15
CA ALA A 21 9.36 -23.49 -8.69
C ALA A 21 9.29 -24.60 -7.64
N ASP A 22 10.30 -24.72 -6.76
CA ASP A 22 10.30 -25.68 -5.65
C ASP A 22 9.14 -25.45 -4.68
N VAL A 23 8.72 -24.19 -4.45
CA VAL A 23 7.53 -23.87 -3.66
C VAL A 23 6.26 -24.46 -4.29
N ILE A 24 6.15 -24.41 -5.62
CA ILE A 24 5.01 -25.01 -6.35
C ILE A 24 5.04 -26.53 -6.21
N VAL A 25 6.21 -27.14 -6.37
CA VAL A 25 6.39 -28.61 -6.25
C VAL A 25 6.10 -29.08 -4.83
N ALA A 26 6.50 -28.33 -3.82
CA ALA A 26 6.21 -28.64 -2.41
C ALA A 26 4.71 -28.63 -2.10
N GLY A 27 3.91 -27.87 -2.84
CA GLY A 27 2.47 -27.92 -2.83
C GLY A 27 1.79 -27.41 -1.55
N HIS A 28 2.50 -26.68 -0.69
CA HIS A 28 1.94 -26.15 0.55
C HIS A 28 0.92 -25.04 0.24
N ARG A 29 -0.33 -25.27 0.68
CA ARG A 29 -1.44 -24.35 0.48
C ARG A 29 -1.61 -23.43 1.66
N ARG A 30 -1.72 -22.13 1.39
CA ARG A 30 -2.05 -21.10 2.37
C ARG A 30 -3.28 -20.33 1.91
N ARG A 31 -4.26 -20.13 2.81
CA ARG A 31 -5.39 -19.23 2.56
C ARG A 31 -4.96 -17.82 2.92
N ILE A 32 -5.23 -16.89 2.04
CA ILE A 32 -4.93 -15.47 2.22
C ILE A 32 -6.20 -14.63 2.05
N ASP A 33 -6.18 -13.48 2.70
CA ASP A 33 -7.24 -12.50 2.59
C ASP A 33 -7.11 -11.70 1.31
N VAL A 34 -8.20 -11.10 0.88
CA VAL A 34 -8.25 -10.16 -0.25
C VAL A 34 -8.95 -8.90 0.23
N GLY A 35 -8.31 -7.74 0.05
CA GLY A 35 -8.98 -6.47 0.20
C GLY A 35 -9.86 -6.16 -1.00
N SER A 36 -10.92 -5.39 -0.82
CA SER A 36 -11.68 -4.81 -1.92
C SER A 36 -11.90 -3.32 -1.71
N VAL A 37 -12.01 -2.56 -2.79
CA VAL A 37 -12.42 -1.16 -2.81
C VAL A 37 -13.55 -0.97 -3.81
N ASN A 38 -14.74 -0.60 -3.35
CA ASN A 38 -15.96 -0.53 -4.17
C ASN A 38 -16.18 -1.82 -4.99
N GLY A 39 -15.91 -2.99 -4.42
CA GLY A 39 -16.01 -4.30 -5.06
C GLY A 39 -14.84 -4.68 -5.98
N HIS A 40 -13.85 -3.82 -6.22
CA HIS A 40 -12.63 -4.14 -6.96
C HIS A 40 -11.59 -4.76 -6.01
N PRO A 41 -11.11 -5.99 -6.26
CA PRO A 41 -10.17 -6.66 -5.37
C PRO A 41 -8.75 -6.08 -5.46
N PHE A 42 -8.00 -6.17 -4.34
CA PHE A 42 -6.58 -5.91 -4.29
C PHE A 42 -5.90 -6.85 -3.27
N PHE A 43 -4.63 -7.18 -3.50
CA PHE A 43 -3.87 -8.08 -2.65
C PHE A 43 -2.98 -7.35 -1.64
N ASN A 44 -2.38 -6.24 -2.05
CA ASN A 44 -1.41 -5.54 -1.22
C ASN A 44 -2.00 -4.26 -0.62
N VAL A 45 -2.34 -3.28 -1.48
CA VAL A 45 -2.73 -1.96 -0.99
C VAL A 45 -3.59 -1.20 -1.99
N ALA A 46 -4.56 -0.47 -1.48
CA ALA A 46 -5.25 0.58 -2.21
C ALA A 46 -4.95 1.94 -1.59
N SER A 47 -4.76 2.98 -2.41
CA SER A 47 -4.23 4.26 -1.96
C SER A 47 -4.85 5.45 -2.69
N ILE A 48 -4.93 6.59 -1.97
CA ILE A 48 -5.53 7.87 -2.41
C ILE A 48 -4.52 8.98 -2.19
N GLY A 49 -4.32 9.86 -3.15
CA GLY A 49 -3.46 11.03 -3.04
C GLY A 49 -2.09 10.87 -3.70
N LEU A 50 -1.00 11.11 -2.98
CA LEU A 50 0.37 11.19 -3.50
C LEU A 50 0.78 9.99 -4.37
N SER A 51 0.42 8.79 -3.98
CA SER A 51 0.74 7.57 -4.74
C SER A 51 0.06 7.51 -6.11
N VAL A 52 -1.15 8.06 -6.22
CA VAL A 52 -1.87 8.20 -7.50
C VAL A 52 -1.15 9.16 -8.43
N ASP A 53 -0.67 10.29 -7.90
CA ASP A 53 0.07 11.29 -8.68
C ASP A 53 1.44 10.73 -9.12
N LEU A 54 2.07 9.92 -8.27
CA LEU A 54 3.32 9.22 -8.60
C LEU A 54 3.09 8.19 -9.71
N ALA A 55 2.07 7.34 -9.60
CA ALA A 55 1.72 6.34 -10.61
C ALA A 55 1.47 7.00 -11.98
N ARG A 56 0.69 8.08 -12.04
CA ARG A 56 0.46 8.86 -13.26
C ARG A 56 1.74 9.48 -13.85
N SER A 57 2.65 9.92 -12.97
CA SER A 57 3.92 10.53 -13.41
C SER A 57 4.89 9.51 -14.01
N LEU A 58 4.72 8.23 -13.69
CA LEU A 58 5.55 7.13 -14.18
C LEU A 58 5.07 6.53 -15.51
N ASP A 59 3.80 6.71 -15.88
CA ASP A 59 3.22 6.21 -17.15
C ASP A 59 3.77 6.92 -18.40
N GLY A 60 4.40 8.06 -18.25
CA GLY A 60 4.87 8.90 -19.35
C GLY A 60 6.31 8.61 -19.81
N GLY A 61 6.64 7.47 -20.43
CA GLY A 61 7.90 7.30 -21.20
C GLY A 61 9.24 7.62 -20.52
N LEU A 62 9.21 8.31 -19.38
CA LEU A 62 10.37 8.78 -18.63
C LEU A 62 11.18 7.62 -18.04
N LYS A 63 10.49 6.55 -17.59
CA LYS A 63 11.08 5.31 -17.06
C LYS A 63 11.94 4.60 -18.11
N ARG A 64 11.52 4.63 -19.38
CA ARG A 64 12.20 3.95 -20.48
C ARG A 64 13.47 4.68 -20.95
N ARG A 65 13.55 5.99 -20.75
CA ARG A 65 14.65 6.84 -21.25
C ARG A 65 15.72 7.15 -20.20
N TRP A 66 15.38 7.20 -18.90
CA TRP A 66 16.25 7.67 -17.82
C TRP A 66 16.42 6.71 -16.65
N GLY A 67 15.86 5.50 -16.71
CA GLY A 67 16.02 4.46 -15.68
C GLY A 67 15.74 4.96 -14.26
N ARG A 68 16.68 4.71 -13.31
CA ARG A 68 16.57 5.09 -11.89
C ARG A 68 16.49 6.62 -11.68
N LEU A 69 17.13 7.42 -12.55
CA LEU A 69 17.06 8.89 -12.50
C LEU A 69 15.67 9.40 -12.91
N GLY A 70 15.05 8.79 -13.91
CA GLY A 70 13.69 9.12 -14.32
C GLY A 70 12.67 8.89 -13.21
N TYR A 71 12.84 7.81 -12.43
CA TYR A 71 12.02 7.54 -11.26
C TYR A 71 12.21 8.62 -10.17
N ALA A 72 13.46 9.00 -9.87
CA ALA A 72 13.76 10.05 -8.89
C ALA A 72 13.14 11.41 -9.28
N ILE A 73 13.23 11.78 -10.57
CA ILE A 73 12.63 13.03 -11.09
C ILE A 73 11.10 12.96 -11.01
N ALA A 74 10.47 11.84 -11.36
CA ALA A 74 9.02 11.65 -11.27
C ALA A 74 8.54 11.71 -9.80
N ALA A 75 9.25 11.06 -8.90
CA ALA A 75 8.97 11.10 -7.46
C ALA A 75 9.10 12.54 -6.92
N MET A 76 10.15 13.27 -7.28
CA MET A 76 10.34 14.66 -6.89
C MET A 76 9.20 15.56 -7.42
N ARG A 77 8.78 15.37 -8.67
CA ARG A 77 7.64 16.12 -9.26
C ARG A 77 6.33 15.78 -8.58
N ALA A 78 6.08 14.52 -8.27
CA ALA A 78 4.89 14.11 -7.53
C ALA A 78 4.89 14.73 -6.13
N LEU A 79 6.02 14.69 -5.43
CA LEU A 79 6.19 15.32 -4.12
C LEU A 79 5.94 16.82 -4.15
N THR A 80 6.50 17.55 -5.12
CA THR A 80 6.31 19.02 -5.22
C THR A 80 4.90 19.42 -5.59
N ARG A 81 4.12 18.52 -6.19
CA ARG A 81 2.70 18.72 -6.54
C ARG A 81 1.73 18.18 -5.50
N ALA A 82 2.22 17.39 -4.55
CA ALA A 82 1.42 16.82 -3.49
C ALA A 82 0.70 17.92 -2.72
N ARG A 83 -0.63 17.83 -2.66
CA ARG A 83 -1.48 18.76 -1.92
C ARG A 83 -2.25 17.97 -0.87
N ARG A 84 -2.38 18.59 0.30
CA ARG A 84 -3.26 18.04 1.34
C ARG A 84 -4.71 18.10 0.87
N PHE A 85 -5.47 17.09 1.27
CA PHE A 85 -6.90 17.02 1.06
C PHE A 85 -7.59 16.63 2.37
N SER A 86 -8.84 17.07 2.53
CA SER A 86 -9.68 16.66 3.65
C SER A 86 -10.36 15.35 3.33
N ALA A 87 -10.30 14.43 4.28
CA ALA A 87 -11.00 13.16 4.24
C ALA A 87 -11.78 12.93 5.54
N TRP A 88 -12.88 12.23 5.43
CA TRP A 88 -13.66 11.66 6.52
C TRP A 88 -13.52 10.14 6.40
N ILE A 89 -13.04 9.53 7.45
CA ILE A 89 -12.80 8.10 7.52
C ILE A 89 -13.75 7.55 8.57
N THR A 90 -14.54 6.55 8.18
CA THR A 90 -15.46 5.84 9.08
C THR A 90 -15.00 4.41 9.23
N GLU A 91 -14.87 3.96 10.48
CA GLU A 91 -14.64 2.57 10.89
C GLU A 91 -15.72 2.22 11.92
N ALA A 92 -16.49 1.18 11.65
CA ALA A 92 -17.67 0.84 12.46
C ALA A 92 -18.56 2.09 12.69
N ASP A 93 -18.74 2.50 13.95
CA ASP A 93 -19.57 3.65 14.34
C ASP A 93 -18.77 4.93 14.56
N GLN A 94 -17.46 4.92 14.31
CA GLN A 94 -16.60 6.07 14.53
C GLN A 94 -16.22 6.75 13.22
N THR A 95 -16.46 8.05 13.15
CA THR A 95 -16.03 8.87 12.01
C THR A 95 -15.08 9.96 12.50
N TRP A 96 -13.90 10.07 11.88
CA TRP A 96 -12.98 11.16 12.14
C TRP A 96 -12.61 11.89 10.85
N ARG A 97 -12.25 13.15 11.00
CA ARG A 97 -11.79 14.00 9.90
C ARG A 97 -10.28 14.13 9.96
N THR A 98 -9.63 13.94 8.83
CA THR A 98 -8.20 14.21 8.69
C THR A 98 -7.91 15.17 7.53
N SER A 99 -6.75 15.83 7.60
CA SER A 99 -6.16 16.58 6.48
C SER A 99 -4.82 15.94 6.15
N THR A 100 -4.76 15.22 5.06
CA THR A 100 -3.66 14.30 4.73
C THR A 100 -3.13 14.53 3.32
N MET A 101 -1.94 14.05 3.03
CA MET A 101 -1.37 13.96 1.68
C MET A 101 -1.63 12.62 1.02
N GLN A 102 -1.80 11.56 1.83
CA GLN A 102 -2.05 10.20 1.35
C GLN A 102 -2.82 9.40 2.39
N ILE A 103 -3.78 8.63 1.91
CA ILE A 103 -4.37 7.52 2.64
C ILE A 103 -4.00 6.25 1.90
N ALA A 104 -3.56 5.23 2.65
CA ALA A 104 -3.35 3.88 2.14
C ALA A 104 -4.10 2.89 3.02
N VAL A 105 -4.75 1.91 2.40
CA VAL A 105 -5.42 0.79 3.06
C VAL A 105 -4.74 -0.48 2.57
N GLY A 106 -4.00 -1.12 3.45
CA GLY A 106 -3.21 -2.31 3.18
C GLY A 106 -3.91 -3.59 3.64
N ASN A 107 -3.75 -4.65 2.88
CA ASN A 107 -4.13 -6.02 3.23
C ASN A 107 -2.89 -6.88 3.56
N GLY A 108 -1.68 -6.39 3.27
CA GLY A 108 -0.43 -7.07 3.48
C GLY A 108 0.65 -6.16 4.08
N ARG A 109 1.77 -6.77 4.46
CA ARG A 109 2.87 -6.13 5.19
C ARG A 109 3.68 -5.13 4.36
N PHE A 110 3.77 -5.32 3.04
CA PHE A 110 4.66 -4.56 2.18
C PHE A 110 3.93 -3.69 1.17
N TYR A 111 4.48 -2.50 0.91
CA TYR A 111 3.98 -1.54 -0.04
C TYR A 111 5.11 -0.88 -0.83
N GLY A 112 4.87 -0.66 -2.13
CA GLY A 112 5.73 0.17 -2.97
C GLY A 112 7.15 -0.34 -3.17
N GLY A 113 7.36 -1.68 -3.23
CA GLY A 113 8.66 -2.28 -3.46
C GLY A 113 9.41 -2.64 -2.18
N GLY A 114 8.69 -3.08 -1.13
CA GLY A 114 9.26 -3.64 0.10
C GLY A 114 9.33 -2.68 1.28
N THR A 115 8.64 -1.55 1.23
CA THR A 115 8.48 -0.71 2.42
C THR A 115 7.51 -1.40 3.38
N VAL A 116 7.96 -1.66 4.61
CA VAL A 116 7.11 -2.21 5.68
C VAL A 116 6.22 -1.10 6.17
N VAL A 117 4.90 -1.25 6.04
CA VAL A 117 3.93 -0.25 6.48
C VAL A 117 3.42 -0.58 7.89
N ALA A 118 3.18 -1.86 8.19
CA ALA A 118 2.92 -2.34 9.54
C ALA A 118 3.80 -3.54 9.83
N ALA A 119 4.56 -3.49 10.92
CA ALA A 119 5.41 -4.60 11.33
C ALA A 119 4.61 -5.86 11.69
N HIS A 120 3.35 -5.68 12.11
CA HIS A 120 2.44 -6.73 12.57
C HIS A 120 1.34 -7.10 11.57
N ALA A 121 1.26 -6.44 10.40
CA ALA A 121 0.28 -6.80 9.36
C ALA A 121 0.60 -8.18 8.79
N ALA A 122 -0.42 -9.01 8.66
CA ALA A 122 -0.35 -10.31 8.02
C ALA A 122 -1.46 -10.43 6.97
N ILE A 123 -1.16 -11.10 5.86
CA ILE A 123 -2.09 -11.22 4.73
C ILE A 123 -3.24 -12.23 4.99
N ASP A 124 -3.28 -12.80 6.18
CA ASP A 124 -4.25 -13.83 6.60
C ASP A 124 -4.79 -13.57 8.03
N ASP A 125 -4.79 -12.31 8.47
CA ASP A 125 -5.24 -11.92 9.82
C ASP A 125 -6.68 -11.37 9.88
N GLY A 126 -7.38 -11.35 8.73
CA GLY A 126 -8.76 -10.89 8.61
C GLY A 126 -8.94 -9.39 8.77
N HIS A 127 -7.90 -8.59 8.59
CA HIS A 127 -7.96 -7.14 8.80
C HIS A 127 -7.32 -6.35 7.66
N LEU A 128 -7.73 -5.10 7.58
CA LEU A 128 -7.08 -4.06 6.78
C LEU A 128 -6.40 -3.07 7.72
N ASP A 129 -5.20 -2.62 7.33
CA ASP A 129 -4.45 -1.58 8.03
C ASP A 129 -4.53 -0.27 7.24
N LEU A 130 -5.12 0.76 7.85
CA LEU A 130 -5.25 2.09 7.28
C LEU A 130 -4.12 3.00 7.78
N TYR A 131 -3.56 3.78 6.88
CA TYR A 131 -2.52 4.79 7.15
C TYR A 131 -2.91 6.11 6.52
N SER A 132 -2.87 7.18 7.32
CA SER A 132 -3.03 8.56 6.88
C SER A 132 -1.73 9.31 7.11
N LEU A 133 -1.15 9.88 6.06
CA LEU A 133 0.09 10.66 6.14
C LEU A 133 -0.25 12.15 6.26
N GLU A 134 -0.21 12.69 7.49
CA GLU A 134 -0.67 14.03 7.84
C GLU A 134 0.45 15.09 7.79
N PHE A 135 1.50 14.86 7.01
CA PHE A 135 2.61 15.79 6.89
C PHE A 135 2.16 17.18 6.42
N HIS A 136 2.74 18.21 7.03
CA HIS A 136 2.49 19.59 6.65
C HIS A 136 3.35 20.03 5.47
N THR A 137 4.50 19.42 5.29
CA THR A 137 5.45 19.76 4.24
C THR A 137 6.04 18.52 3.58
N VAL A 138 6.42 18.66 2.32
CA VAL A 138 7.11 17.63 1.55
C VAL A 138 8.47 17.27 2.16
N TRP A 139 9.11 18.22 2.86
CA TRP A 139 10.38 18.00 3.55
C TRP A 139 10.25 17.04 4.72
N GLN A 140 9.15 17.09 5.48
CA GLN A 140 8.87 16.11 6.54
C GLN A 140 8.75 14.70 5.97
N LEU A 141 8.04 14.54 4.85
CA LEU A 141 7.94 13.26 4.15
C LEU A 141 9.30 12.77 3.64
N ALA A 142 10.14 13.67 3.09
CA ALA A 142 11.49 13.32 2.64
C ALA A 142 12.40 12.89 3.80
N MET A 143 12.31 13.56 4.94
CA MET A 143 13.03 13.17 6.17
C MET A 143 12.55 11.81 6.70
N MET A 144 11.24 11.57 6.72
CA MET A 144 10.68 10.28 7.11
C MET A 144 11.20 9.15 6.20
N LEU A 145 11.17 9.33 4.88
CA LEU A 145 11.70 8.34 3.92
C LEU A 145 13.18 8.06 4.14
N ARG A 146 13.96 9.06 4.59
CA ARG A 146 15.36 8.88 4.98
C ARG A 146 15.49 8.07 6.27
N SER A 147 14.65 8.33 7.28
CA SER A 147 14.63 7.60 8.56
C SER A 147 14.24 6.13 8.40
N PHE A 148 13.34 5.81 7.48
CA PHE A 148 13.04 4.42 7.14
C PHE A 148 14.25 3.64 6.61
N ARG A 149 15.19 4.32 5.96
CA ARG A 149 16.44 3.71 5.48
C ARG A 149 17.49 3.54 6.57
N SER A 150 17.49 4.38 7.59
CA SER A 150 18.44 4.32 8.71
C SER A 150 17.99 3.42 9.86
N GLY A 151 16.76 2.87 9.81
CA GLY A 151 16.23 2.02 10.88
C GLY A 151 15.80 2.76 12.15
N GLU A 152 15.86 4.09 12.15
CA GLU A 152 15.40 4.93 13.26
C GLU A 152 13.89 5.15 13.14
N HIS A 153 13.11 4.19 13.62
CA HIS A 153 11.65 4.28 13.66
C HIS A 153 11.19 5.02 14.93
N GLY A 154 11.51 6.30 15.03
CA GLY A 154 10.85 7.18 15.98
C GLY A 154 9.36 7.28 15.60
N ALA A 155 8.47 7.17 16.59
CA ALA A 155 7.04 7.34 16.37
C ALA A 155 6.77 8.74 15.78
N TRP A 156 6.51 8.80 14.47
CA TRP A 156 6.12 10.04 13.80
C TRP A 156 4.66 10.31 14.17
N SER A 157 4.42 11.38 14.90
CA SER A 157 3.08 11.83 15.29
C SER A 157 2.19 12.22 14.11
N GLU A 158 2.79 12.37 12.93
CA GLU A 158 2.12 12.72 11.68
C GLU A 158 1.59 11.52 10.89
N VAL A 159 1.73 10.31 11.42
CA VAL A 159 1.15 9.10 10.83
C VAL A 159 0.01 8.62 11.71
N HIS A 160 -1.21 8.77 11.23
CA HIS A 160 -2.38 8.19 11.89
C HIS A 160 -2.64 6.80 11.31
N THR A 161 -2.83 5.81 12.19
CA THR A 161 -3.09 4.42 11.82
C THR A 161 -4.40 3.94 12.42
N ALA A 162 -5.12 3.11 11.68
CA ALA A 162 -6.29 2.39 12.17
C ALA A 162 -6.27 0.96 11.60
N ARG A 163 -6.89 0.02 12.31
CA ARG A 163 -7.00 -1.37 11.89
C ARG A 163 -8.43 -1.84 12.06
N GLY A 164 -9.03 -2.36 10.99
CA GLY A 164 -10.42 -2.79 10.98
C GLY A 164 -10.72 -3.75 9.86
N THR A 165 -11.97 -4.23 9.81
CA THR A 165 -12.45 -5.12 8.75
C THR A 165 -13.05 -4.37 7.57
N ALA A 166 -13.45 -3.11 7.79
CA ALA A 166 -14.00 -2.24 6.77
C ALA A 166 -13.73 -0.77 7.10
N PHE A 167 -13.56 0.04 6.05
CA PHE A 167 -13.42 1.49 6.13
C PHE A 167 -14.27 2.16 5.05
N GLU A 168 -15.02 3.21 5.41
CA GLU A 168 -15.61 4.11 4.44
C GLU A 168 -14.79 5.40 4.40
N ILE A 169 -14.37 5.81 3.20
CA ILE A 169 -13.55 7.02 3.00
C ILE A 169 -14.27 7.97 2.07
N ARG A 170 -14.57 9.18 2.58
CA ARG A 170 -15.12 10.29 1.80
C ARG A 170 -14.10 11.41 1.74
N THR A 171 -14.02 12.09 0.62
CA THR A 171 -13.15 13.24 0.40
C THR A 171 -13.95 14.46 -0.04
N SER A 172 -13.40 15.66 0.16
CA SER A 172 -14.08 16.92 -0.21
C SER A 172 -14.40 17.04 -1.70
N ARG A 173 -13.74 16.27 -2.54
CA ARG A 173 -13.97 16.11 -3.98
C ARG A 173 -13.64 14.67 -4.37
N PRO A 174 -14.24 14.10 -5.43
CA PRO A 174 -13.87 12.77 -5.90
C PRO A 174 -12.37 12.67 -6.17
N MET A 175 -11.73 11.64 -5.65
CA MET A 175 -10.31 11.36 -5.82
C MET A 175 -10.12 9.92 -6.30
N LYS A 176 -9.24 9.76 -7.27
CA LYS A 176 -8.92 8.43 -7.81
C LYS A 176 -8.19 7.57 -6.81
N ILE A 177 -8.47 6.28 -6.86
CA ILE A 177 -7.88 5.25 -6.00
C ILE A 177 -7.04 4.34 -6.87
N ASN A 178 -5.78 4.19 -6.48
CA ASN A 178 -4.87 3.22 -7.05
C ASN A 178 -4.89 1.96 -6.17
N ALA A 179 -5.22 0.81 -6.74
CA ALA A 179 -5.18 -0.48 -6.08
C ALA A 179 -4.20 -1.39 -6.83
N ASP A 180 -3.18 -1.87 -6.13
CA ASP A 180 -2.08 -2.70 -6.66
C ASP A 180 -1.42 -2.16 -7.95
N GLY A 181 -1.40 -0.85 -8.14
CA GLY A 181 -0.80 -0.19 -9.29
C GLY A 181 -1.79 0.27 -10.36
N GLU A 182 -3.07 -0.09 -10.26
CA GLU A 182 -4.12 0.26 -11.22
C GLU A 182 -5.13 1.27 -10.65
N LEU A 183 -5.64 2.17 -11.49
CA LEU A 183 -6.68 3.13 -11.10
C LEU A 183 -8.06 2.50 -11.26
N LEU A 184 -8.59 1.91 -10.20
CA LEU A 184 -9.81 1.09 -10.26
C LEU A 184 -11.06 1.75 -9.69
N ALA A 185 -10.93 2.75 -8.81
CA ALA A 185 -12.06 3.35 -8.12
C ALA A 185 -11.87 4.85 -7.87
N GLU A 186 -12.90 5.49 -7.34
CA GLU A 186 -12.88 6.87 -6.87
C GLU A 186 -13.62 6.99 -5.53
N THR A 187 -13.28 8.02 -4.73
CA THR A 187 -14.03 8.36 -3.52
C THR A 187 -15.37 9.01 -3.86
N PRO A 188 -16.44 8.79 -3.06
CA PRO A 188 -16.47 8.00 -1.82
C PRO A 188 -16.25 6.52 -2.08
N ALA A 189 -15.57 5.84 -1.13
CA ALA A 189 -15.17 4.46 -1.32
C ALA A 189 -15.34 3.64 -0.04
N VAL A 190 -15.79 2.40 -0.21
CA VAL A 190 -15.87 1.39 0.83
C VAL A 190 -14.77 0.37 0.61
N PHE A 191 -13.96 0.14 1.64
CA PHE A 191 -12.90 -0.86 1.69
C PHE A 191 -13.36 -1.99 2.62
N GLU A 192 -13.17 -3.23 2.20
CA GLU A 192 -13.58 -4.41 2.97
C GLU A 192 -12.52 -5.49 2.85
N VAL A 193 -12.30 -6.28 3.91
CA VAL A 193 -11.50 -7.49 3.86
C VAL A 193 -12.40 -8.69 3.59
N HIS A 194 -11.91 -9.63 2.78
CA HIS A 194 -12.53 -10.93 2.52
C HIS A 194 -11.59 -12.03 3.06
N PRO A 195 -11.80 -12.50 4.30
CA PRO A 195 -10.88 -13.42 4.95
C PRO A 195 -10.76 -14.77 4.23
N GLY A 196 -9.53 -15.21 4.01
CA GLY A 196 -9.22 -16.49 3.39
C GLY A 196 -9.84 -16.69 2.00
N ALA A 197 -10.07 -15.61 1.26
CA ALA A 197 -10.79 -15.63 -0.02
C ALA A 197 -10.02 -16.36 -1.14
N VAL A 198 -8.70 -16.42 -1.06
CA VAL A 198 -7.85 -17.06 -2.08
C VAL A 198 -6.92 -18.08 -1.44
N THR A 199 -6.73 -19.22 -2.12
CA THR A 199 -5.72 -20.20 -1.75
C THR A 199 -4.53 -20.08 -2.70
N VAL A 200 -3.34 -19.91 -2.14
CA VAL A 200 -2.06 -19.80 -2.87
C VAL A 200 -1.10 -20.90 -2.45
N LEU A 201 -0.11 -21.17 -3.31
CA LEU A 201 1.04 -21.99 -2.94
C LEU A 201 2.12 -21.05 -2.36
N ALA A 202 2.58 -21.33 -1.15
CA ALA A 202 3.57 -20.52 -0.46
C ALA A 202 4.46 -21.43 0.41
N PRO A 203 5.68 -20.99 0.76
CA PRO A 203 6.49 -21.69 1.76
C PRO A 203 5.74 -21.78 3.10
N LEU A 204 6.07 -22.79 3.91
CA LEU A 204 5.60 -22.82 5.29
C LEU A 204 6.07 -21.56 6.02
N PRO A 205 5.25 -20.98 6.90
CA PRO A 205 5.67 -19.87 7.74
C PRO A 205 6.95 -20.28 8.47
N GLN A 206 8.01 -19.47 8.35
CA GLN A 206 9.16 -19.63 9.20
C GLN A 206 8.80 -19.02 10.56
N ASP A 207 8.88 -19.80 11.63
CA ASP A 207 8.74 -19.31 12.99
C ASP A 207 9.75 -18.17 13.20
N GLN A 208 9.23 -16.92 13.37
CA GLN A 208 10.01 -15.72 13.66
C GLN A 208 10.12 -15.51 15.17
#